data_2096531e375910f076dba6905248511e
#
_entry.id   2096531e375910f076dba6905248511e
#
_cell.length_a   1.000
_cell.length_b   1.000
_cell.length_c   1.000
_cell.angle_alpha   90.00
_cell.angle_beta   90.00
_cell.angle_gamma   90.00
#
_symmetry.space_group_name_H-M   'P 1'
#
loop_
_entity.id
_entity.type
_entity.pdbx_description
1 polymer ?
#
loop_
_entity_poly.entity_id
_entity_poly.type
_entity_poly.pdbx_seq_one_letter_code
_entity_poly.pdbx_strand_id
1 'polypeptide(L)'
;MSGRVGDLSPEQQEALTRFRDNLQDLLPTLPKADDHFLLRWLRARNFDLQKSEDMLRKHVEFRKQQDLDNILEWKPSEVVQRYDAGGLCGYDYEGCPVWFDIIGTMDPRGLLLSASKQELIRKRIRVCELLLHECEQQSQKLGRRVDTAVMVFDMEGLSLRHLWKPAVEVYQQFFAILEANYPETMKNLIVIRAPKLFPVAYNLVKSFMGEETRKKIVIMGANWKQELPKFISPDQLPVEFGGTMTDPDGNPKCLTKINYGGDVPQHYFLRNHVRVQYDHQATVGRGSSLQVDNEILFPGCVLRWQFASDGGDIGFGVFLKTKMGERQRAAEMTEVLASQRYNAHMVPEDGSLTCTEAGVYVLRFDNTYSLIHAKKISYTVEVLLPDKASEEKIQGLEDSRQSPLQ
;
A
#
# COMPACT_ATOMS: atom_id res chain seq x y z
N MET A 1 1.68 -12.62 -31.53
CA MET A 1 1.55 -11.17 -31.76
C MET A 1 1.27 -10.47 -30.43
N SER A 2 1.94 -9.36 -30.18
CA SER A 2 1.94 -8.70 -28.85
C SER A 2 0.68 -7.87 -28.54
N GLY A 3 -0.14 -7.60 -29.54
CA GLY A 3 -1.27 -6.69 -29.38
C GLY A 3 -0.85 -5.20 -29.30
N ARG A 4 0.36 -4.88 -29.74
CA ARG A 4 0.91 -3.52 -29.79
C ARG A 4 0.90 -2.99 -31.21
N VAL A 5 0.96 -1.66 -31.35
CA VAL A 5 1.05 -1.00 -32.66
C VAL A 5 2.20 -1.61 -33.46
N GLY A 6 1.90 -2.01 -34.73
CA GLY A 6 2.86 -2.66 -35.60
C GLY A 6 3.01 -4.17 -35.41
N ASP A 7 2.33 -4.76 -34.44
CA ASP A 7 2.36 -6.21 -34.17
C ASP A 7 0.97 -6.72 -33.74
N LEU A 8 -0.01 -6.48 -34.62
CA LEU A 8 -1.40 -6.87 -34.40
C LEU A 8 -1.77 -8.04 -35.32
N SER A 9 -2.49 -9.03 -34.77
CA SER A 9 -3.17 -10.02 -35.59
C SER A 9 -4.33 -9.38 -36.37
N PRO A 10 -4.85 -10.03 -37.45
CA PRO A 10 -6.03 -9.52 -38.12
C PRO A 10 -7.23 -9.32 -37.20
N GLU A 11 -7.43 -10.23 -36.25
CA GLU A 11 -8.50 -10.16 -35.23
C GLU A 11 -8.29 -8.99 -34.27
N GLN A 12 -7.06 -8.74 -33.86
CA GLN A 12 -6.72 -7.61 -33.00
C GLN A 12 -6.90 -6.28 -33.72
N GLN A 13 -6.52 -6.20 -35.00
CA GLN A 13 -6.73 -5.00 -35.83
C GLN A 13 -8.22 -4.72 -36.02
N GLU A 14 -9.02 -5.74 -36.26
CA GLU A 14 -10.48 -5.60 -36.36
C GLU A 14 -11.07 -5.13 -35.03
N ALA A 15 -10.64 -5.70 -33.91
CA ALA A 15 -11.07 -5.28 -32.59
C ALA A 15 -10.76 -3.81 -32.34
N LEU A 16 -9.56 -3.35 -32.70
CA LEU A 16 -9.17 -1.93 -32.56
C LEU A 16 -10.08 -1.01 -33.39
N THR A 17 -10.38 -1.39 -34.63
CA THR A 17 -11.27 -0.62 -35.50
C THR A 17 -12.68 -0.53 -34.92
N ARG A 18 -13.25 -1.65 -34.48
CA ARG A 18 -14.57 -1.67 -33.82
C ARG A 18 -14.59 -0.90 -32.53
N PHE A 19 -13.52 -1.02 -31.73
CA PHE A 19 -13.39 -0.30 -30.46
C PHE A 19 -13.42 1.19 -30.67
N ARG A 20 -12.68 1.68 -31.65
CA ARG A 20 -12.69 3.10 -32.04
C ARG A 20 -14.08 3.55 -32.51
N ASP A 21 -14.75 2.76 -33.35
CA ASP A 21 -16.10 3.07 -33.82
C ASP A 21 -17.12 3.12 -32.67
N ASN A 22 -17.04 2.21 -31.72
CA ASN A 22 -17.94 2.17 -30.56
C ASN A 22 -17.75 3.34 -29.59
N LEU A 23 -16.61 4.03 -29.66
CA LEU A 23 -16.23 5.11 -28.74
C LEU A 23 -16.26 6.51 -29.37
N GLN A 24 -16.90 6.67 -30.51
CA GLN A 24 -16.95 7.96 -31.23
C GLN A 24 -17.49 9.13 -30.39
N ASP A 25 -18.43 8.85 -29.50
CA ASP A 25 -18.98 9.80 -28.53
C ASP A 25 -17.98 10.20 -27.43
N LEU A 26 -17.04 9.30 -27.13
CA LEU A 26 -16.15 9.42 -25.98
C LEU A 26 -14.77 10.00 -26.33
N LEU A 27 -14.24 9.65 -27.50
CA LEU A 27 -12.88 9.99 -27.92
C LEU A 27 -12.56 11.48 -27.84
N PRO A 28 -13.47 12.41 -28.27
CA PRO A 28 -13.22 13.83 -28.16
C PRO A 28 -13.05 14.36 -26.75
N THR A 29 -13.53 13.63 -25.73
CA THR A 29 -13.45 14.03 -24.33
C THR A 29 -12.14 13.60 -23.66
N LEU A 30 -11.32 12.79 -24.34
CA LEU A 30 -10.06 12.26 -23.83
C LEU A 30 -8.90 13.18 -24.22
N PRO A 31 -7.89 13.35 -23.33
CA PRO A 31 -6.70 14.14 -23.63
C PRO A 31 -5.91 13.59 -24.83
N LYS A 32 -5.91 12.26 -24.97
CA LYS A 32 -5.23 11.55 -26.05
C LYS A 32 -5.96 10.23 -26.32
N ALA A 33 -6.21 9.95 -27.58
CA ALA A 33 -6.98 8.77 -28.00
C ALA A 33 -6.36 8.12 -29.24
N ASP A 34 -5.03 7.98 -29.26
CA ASP A 34 -4.31 7.28 -30.33
C ASP A 34 -4.44 5.75 -30.20
N ASP A 35 -3.94 5.03 -31.18
CA ASP A 35 -4.00 3.57 -31.19
C ASP A 35 -3.25 2.94 -29.99
N HIS A 36 -2.13 3.54 -29.58
CA HIS A 36 -1.39 3.09 -28.41
C HIS A 36 -2.25 3.17 -27.15
N PHE A 37 -2.97 4.25 -26.96
CA PHE A 37 -3.88 4.44 -25.84
C PHE A 37 -5.02 3.42 -25.85
N LEU A 38 -5.70 3.27 -26.98
CA LEU A 38 -6.85 2.37 -27.11
C LEU A 38 -6.44 0.90 -26.94
N LEU A 39 -5.31 0.49 -27.51
CA LEU A 39 -4.81 -0.87 -27.39
C LEU A 39 -4.48 -1.25 -25.94
N ARG A 40 -4.08 -0.29 -25.13
CA ARG A 40 -3.83 -0.52 -23.69
C ARG A 40 -5.07 -1.06 -22.98
N TRP A 41 -6.24 -0.51 -23.28
CA TRP A 41 -7.53 -0.96 -22.73
C TRP A 41 -7.96 -2.32 -23.28
N LEU A 42 -7.75 -2.53 -24.57
CA LEU A 42 -8.03 -3.82 -25.22
C LEU A 42 -7.15 -4.94 -24.64
N ARG A 43 -5.85 -4.71 -24.52
CA ARG A 43 -4.95 -5.71 -23.92
C ARG A 43 -5.32 -6.00 -22.45
N ALA A 44 -5.71 -4.99 -21.71
CA ALA A 44 -6.11 -5.14 -20.30
C ALA A 44 -7.34 -6.06 -20.12
N ARG A 45 -8.13 -6.28 -21.16
CA ARG A 45 -9.31 -7.14 -21.15
C ARG A 45 -9.26 -8.22 -22.23
N ASN A 46 -8.06 -8.62 -22.64
CA ASN A 46 -7.82 -9.69 -23.62
C ASN A 46 -8.59 -9.50 -24.92
N PHE A 47 -8.70 -8.26 -25.41
CA PHE A 47 -9.44 -7.88 -26.62
C PHE A 47 -10.94 -8.21 -26.58
N ASP A 48 -11.51 -8.34 -25.39
CA ASP A 48 -12.96 -8.38 -25.20
C ASP A 48 -13.52 -6.97 -25.39
N LEU A 49 -14.21 -6.72 -26.48
CA LEU A 49 -14.70 -5.37 -26.86
C LEU A 49 -15.62 -4.77 -25.80
N GLN A 50 -16.58 -5.56 -25.29
CA GLN A 50 -17.54 -5.04 -24.32
C GLN A 50 -16.86 -4.72 -22.98
N LYS A 51 -16.02 -5.59 -22.48
CA LYS A 51 -15.29 -5.36 -21.22
C LYS A 51 -14.32 -4.21 -21.32
N SER A 52 -13.65 -4.06 -22.47
CA SER A 52 -12.73 -2.95 -22.73
C SER A 52 -13.46 -1.62 -22.78
N GLU A 53 -14.60 -1.56 -23.46
CA GLU A 53 -15.46 -0.38 -23.53
C GLU A 53 -15.99 0.02 -22.14
N ASP A 54 -16.49 -0.95 -21.37
CA ASP A 54 -16.99 -0.70 -20.02
C ASP A 54 -15.89 -0.13 -19.13
N MET A 55 -14.68 -0.69 -19.23
CA MET A 55 -13.52 -0.22 -18.46
C MET A 55 -13.16 1.22 -18.82
N LEU A 56 -13.08 1.55 -20.10
CA LEU A 56 -12.72 2.89 -20.55
C LEU A 56 -13.83 3.90 -20.22
N ARG A 57 -15.10 3.54 -20.36
CA ARG A 57 -16.21 4.43 -19.98
C ARG A 57 -16.22 4.74 -18.49
N LYS A 58 -15.93 3.77 -17.63
CA LYS A 58 -15.76 3.99 -16.19
C LYS A 58 -14.57 4.91 -15.90
N HIS A 59 -13.48 4.75 -16.64
CA HIS A 59 -12.32 5.63 -16.51
C HIS A 59 -12.66 7.08 -16.87
N VAL A 60 -13.41 7.30 -17.93
CA VAL A 60 -13.82 8.66 -18.33
C VAL A 60 -14.68 9.30 -17.25
N GLU A 61 -15.59 8.54 -16.65
CA GLU A 61 -16.40 9.01 -15.53
C GLU A 61 -15.51 9.34 -14.30
N PHE A 62 -14.55 8.49 -14.00
CA PHE A 62 -13.55 8.73 -12.95
C PHE A 62 -12.76 10.01 -13.21
N ARG A 63 -12.33 10.27 -14.47
CA ARG A 63 -11.63 11.50 -14.84
C ARG A 63 -12.46 12.74 -14.56
N LYS A 64 -13.75 12.69 -14.84
CA LYS A 64 -14.67 13.80 -14.55
C LYS A 64 -14.85 14.01 -13.06
N GLN A 65 -15.11 12.95 -12.30
CA GLN A 65 -15.32 13.00 -10.85
C GLN A 65 -14.09 13.54 -10.12
N GLN A 66 -12.90 13.18 -10.56
CA GLN A 66 -11.64 13.57 -9.94
C GLN A 66 -11.03 14.84 -10.55
N ASP A 67 -11.66 15.42 -11.57
CA ASP A 67 -11.13 16.58 -12.30
C ASP A 67 -9.65 16.37 -12.70
N LEU A 68 -9.37 15.25 -13.37
CA LEU A 68 -8.00 14.84 -13.67
C LEU A 68 -7.30 15.77 -14.67
N ASP A 69 -8.04 16.46 -15.52
CA ASP A 69 -7.45 17.39 -16.48
C ASP A 69 -6.77 18.58 -15.77
N ASN A 70 -7.18 18.90 -14.56
CA ASN A 70 -6.63 19.97 -13.75
C ASN A 70 -5.81 19.47 -12.52
N ILE A 71 -5.62 18.17 -12.37
CA ILE A 71 -5.04 17.62 -11.14
C ILE A 71 -3.57 18.01 -10.94
N LEU A 72 -2.81 18.24 -12.01
CA LEU A 72 -1.40 18.67 -11.91
C LEU A 72 -1.26 20.09 -11.35
N GLU A 73 -2.27 20.93 -11.49
CA GLU A 73 -2.35 22.27 -10.92
C GLU A 73 -2.84 22.28 -9.47
N TRP A 74 -3.52 21.19 -9.06
CA TRP A 74 -3.97 21.04 -7.69
C TRP A 74 -2.79 20.84 -6.74
N LYS A 75 -2.80 21.55 -5.61
CA LYS A 75 -1.78 21.40 -4.57
C LYS A 75 -2.39 20.72 -3.36
N PRO A 76 -1.80 19.62 -2.89
CA PRO A 76 -2.16 19.04 -1.61
C PRO A 76 -1.93 20.02 -0.46
N SER A 77 -2.53 19.77 0.70
CA SER A 77 -2.23 20.52 1.92
C SER A 77 -0.75 20.46 2.28
N GLU A 78 -0.30 21.43 3.05
CA GLU A 78 1.11 21.53 3.47
C GLU A 78 1.62 20.25 4.11
N VAL A 79 0.83 19.64 5.01
CA VAL A 79 1.22 18.42 5.70
C VAL A 79 1.42 17.24 4.73
N VAL A 80 0.57 17.11 3.73
CA VAL A 80 0.72 16.06 2.71
C VAL A 80 1.93 16.34 1.82
N GLN A 81 2.15 17.58 1.42
CA GLN A 81 3.33 17.95 0.63
C GLN A 81 4.64 17.63 1.37
N ARG A 82 4.69 17.86 2.68
CA ARG A 82 5.91 17.66 3.46
C ARG A 82 6.15 16.24 3.92
N TYR A 83 5.09 15.48 4.25
CA TYR A 83 5.21 14.21 4.96
C TYR A 83 4.71 12.99 4.20
N ASP A 84 3.99 13.15 3.11
CA ASP A 84 3.68 12.03 2.23
C ASP A 84 4.88 11.77 1.31
N ALA A 85 5.64 10.73 1.65
CA ALA A 85 6.97 10.50 1.13
C ALA A 85 6.97 9.97 -0.30
N GLY A 86 7.96 10.38 -1.07
CA GLY A 86 8.18 9.93 -2.43
C GLY A 86 8.69 11.04 -3.33
N GLY A 87 9.01 10.69 -4.57
CA GLY A 87 9.44 11.67 -5.55
C GLY A 87 9.77 11.09 -6.90
N LEU A 88 9.62 11.92 -7.93
CA LEU A 88 10.06 11.63 -9.28
C LEU A 88 11.54 11.94 -9.41
N CYS A 89 12.35 10.95 -9.73
CA CYS A 89 13.80 11.11 -9.83
C CYS A 89 14.39 10.17 -10.88
N GLY A 90 14.89 10.76 -11.96
CA GLY A 90 15.59 10.03 -13.00
C GLY A 90 14.72 9.22 -13.95
N TYR A 91 15.40 8.57 -14.87
CA TYR A 91 14.81 7.75 -15.92
C TYR A 91 15.56 6.43 -16.02
N ASP A 92 14.88 5.37 -16.44
CA ASP A 92 15.55 4.10 -16.70
C ASP A 92 16.30 4.11 -18.04
N TYR A 93 16.93 3.01 -18.42
CA TYR A 93 17.71 2.91 -19.66
C TYR A 93 16.89 3.16 -20.93
N GLU A 94 15.58 2.95 -20.87
CA GLU A 94 14.67 3.18 -22.00
C GLU A 94 13.99 4.57 -21.94
N GLY A 95 14.36 5.39 -20.98
CA GLY A 95 13.82 6.73 -20.79
C GLY A 95 12.51 6.77 -19.99
N CYS A 96 12.07 5.66 -19.40
CA CYS A 96 10.88 5.63 -18.56
C CYS A 96 11.13 6.37 -17.25
N PRO A 97 10.20 7.24 -16.80
CA PRO A 97 10.36 7.95 -15.53
C PRO A 97 10.35 6.99 -14.35
N VAL A 98 11.12 7.35 -13.31
CA VAL A 98 11.25 6.57 -12.07
C VAL A 98 10.62 7.34 -10.92
N TRP A 99 9.67 6.68 -10.24
CA TRP A 99 9.07 7.16 -9.01
C TRP A 99 9.61 6.37 -7.82
N PHE A 100 10.12 7.07 -6.80
CA PHE A 100 10.51 6.50 -5.51
C PHE A 100 9.38 6.67 -4.51
N ASP A 101 8.94 5.57 -3.92
CA ASP A 101 7.96 5.56 -2.83
C ASP A 101 8.69 5.12 -1.55
N ILE A 102 8.82 6.05 -0.59
CA ILE A 102 9.56 5.82 0.64
C ILE A 102 8.55 5.45 1.73
N ILE A 103 8.26 4.17 1.86
CA ILE A 103 7.17 3.70 2.71
C ILE A 103 7.58 3.62 4.18
N GLY A 104 8.78 3.12 4.45
CA GLY A 104 9.19 2.80 5.83
C GLY A 104 9.35 4.00 6.76
N THR A 105 9.67 5.18 6.23
CA THR A 105 9.84 6.42 7.02
C THR A 105 8.57 7.24 7.13
N MET A 106 7.54 6.88 6.40
CA MET A 106 6.26 7.59 6.42
C MET A 106 5.52 7.33 7.72
N ASP A 107 4.85 8.37 8.25
CA ASP A 107 4.00 8.31 9.43
C ASP A 107 2.52 8.21 9.01
N PRO A 108 1.98 7.00 8.88
CA PRO A 108 0.61 6.85 8.38
C PRO A 108 -0.44 7.40 9.34
N ARG A 109 -0.25 7.23 10.64
CA ARG A 109 -1.19 7.76 11.64
C ARG A 109 -1.19 9.28 11.66
N GLY A 110 -0.02 9.88 11.69
CA GLY A 110 0.12 11.34 11.64
C GLY A 110 -0.50 11.95 10.41
N LEU A 111 -0.33 11.35 9.24
CA LEU A 111 -0.96 11.78 7.99
C LEU A 111 -2.49 11.68 8.06
N LEU A 112 -3.03 10.57 8.53
CA LEU A 112 -4.49 10.36 8.60
C LEU A 112 -5.16 11.16 9.72
N LEU A 113 -4.42 11.61 10.73
CA LEU A 113 -4.92 12.58 11.71
C LEU A 113 -4.90 14.02 11.20
N SER A 114 -4.09 14.31 10.19
CA SER A 114 -3.84 15.66 9.67
C SER A 114 -4.51 15.94 8.32
N ALA A 115 -4.83 14.91 7.56
CA ALA A 115 -5.45 14.99 6.24
C ALA A 115 -6.53 13.93 6.09
N SER A 116 -7.42 14.13 5.12
CA SER A 116 -8.43 13.12 4.80
C SER A 116 -7.82 11.97 3.98
N LYS A 117 -8.42 10.80 4.08
CA LYS A 117 -8.09 9.65 3.23
C LYS A 117 -8.25 10.01 1.75
N GLN A 118 -9.29 10.76 1.40
CA GLN A 118 -9.55 11.22 0.05
C GLN A 118 -8.41 12.10 -0.48
N GLU A 119 -7.86 12.99 0.34
CA GLU A 119 -6.72 13.82 -0.05
C GLU A 119 -5.46 12.99 -0.31
N LEU A 120 -5.17 12.01 0.54
CA LEU A 120 -4.04 11.12 0.37
C LEU A 120 -4.16 10.28 -0.92
N ILE A 121 -5.35 9.78 -1.20
CA ILE A 121 -5.64 9.04 -2.44
C ILE A 121 -5.54 9.98 -3.64
N ARG A 122 -6.08 11.18 -3.57
CA ARG A 122 -6.00 12.17 -4.65
C ARG A 122 -4.56 12.54 -4.97
N LYS A 123 -3.71 12.67 -3.96
CA LYS A 123 -2.27 12.90 -4.18
C LYS A 123 -1.62 11.75 -4.96
N ARG A 124 -2.00 10.51 -4.68
CA ARG A 124 -1.54 9.33 -5.41
C ARG A 124 -2.03 9.29 -6.85
N ILE A 125 -3.25 9.70 -7.08
CA ILE A 125 -3.80 9.85 -8.45
C ILE A 125 -3.02 10.94 -9.20
N ARG A 126 -2.70 12.04 -8.54
CA ARG A 126 -1.86 13.10 -9.11
C ARG A 126 -0.49 12.56 -9.53
N VAL A 127 0.11 11.68 -8.74
CA VAL A 127 1.37 11.02 -9.11
C VAL A 127 1.21 10.19 -10.38
N CYS A 128 0.12 9.43 -10.52
CA CYS A 128 -0.16 8.68 -11.76
C CYS A 128 -0.26 9.59 -12.97
N GLU A 129 -0.98 10.69 -12.86
CA GLU A 129 -1.09 11.67 -13.96
C GLU A 129 0.24 12.39 -14.25
N LEU A 130 1.02 12.67 -13.21
CA LEU A 130 2.36 13.24 -13.37
C LEU A 130 3.27 12.28 -14.15
N LEU A 131 3.24 10.99 -13.84
CA LEU A 131 4.04 9.98 -14.53
C LEU A 131 3.65 9.84 -15.99
N LEU A 132 2.35 9.88 -16.31
CA LEU A 132 1.87 9.89 -17.70
C LEU A 132 2.31 11.14 -18.45
N HIS A 133 2.27 12.29 -17.78
CA HIS A 133 2.77 13.55 -18.35
C HIS A 133 4.29 13.46 -18.64
N GLU A 134 5.07 12.93 -17.73
CA GLU A 134 6.50 12.69 -17.92
C GLU A 134 6.79 11.71 -19.06
N CYS A 135 6.00 10.65 -19.20
CA CYS A 135 6.09 9.74 -20.35
C CYS A 135 5.89 10.46 -21.66
N GLU A 136 4.91 11.35 -21.75
CA GLU A 136 4.66 12.13 -22.94
C GLU A 136 5.81 13.10 -23.27
N GLN A 137 6.36 13.78 -22.25
CA GLN A 137 7.54 14.64 -22.41
C GLN A 137 8.75 13.85 -22.91
N GLN A 138 8.99 12.67 -22.35
CA GLN A 138 10.07 11.79 -22.77
C GLN A 138 9.89 11.28 -24.19
N SER A 139 8.65 10.94 -24.57
CA SER A 139 8.33 10.51 -25.93
C SER A 139 8.68 11.58 -26.95
N GLN A 140 8.35 12.83 -26.67
CA GLN A 140 8.69 13.97 -27.53
C GLN A 140 10.21 14.21 -27.56
N LYS A 141 10.86 14.21 -26.41
CA LYS A 141 12.29 14.46 -26.29
C LYS A 141 13.15 13.40 -27.00
N LEU A 142 12.77 12.13 -26.88
CA LEU A 142 13.53 11.01 -27.42
C LEU A 142 13.15 10.63 -28.85
N GLY A 143 12.04 11.17 -29.37
CA GLY A 143 11.52 10.84 -30.70
C GLY A 143 11.03 9.38 -30.82
N ARG A 144 10.71 8.75 -29.71
CA ARG A 144 10.15 7.39 -29.64
C ARG A 144 9.18 7.27 -28.47
N ARG A 145 8.34 6.25 -28.50
CA ARG A 145 7.28 6.07 -27.49
C ARG A 145 7.86 5.65 -26.14
N VAL A 146 7.51 6.41 -25.10
CA VAL A 146 7.67 6.07 -23.68
C VAL A 146 6.29 6.14 -23.04
N ASP A 147 5.80 5.03 -22.51
CA ASP A 147 4.41 4.94 -22.03
C ASP A 147 4.27 4.19 -20.70
N THR A 148 5.38 3.86 -20.06
CA THR A 148 5.40 3.19 -18.76
C THR A 148 6.34 3.89 -17.80
N ALA A 149 6.12 3.67 -16.49
CA ALA A 149 6.95 4.19 -15.42
C ALA A 149 7.49 3.04 -14.55
N VAL A 150 8.67 3.24 -13.97
CA VAL A 150 9.26 2.36 -12.98
C VAL A 150 8.94 2.90 -11.59
N MET A 151 8.46 2.06 -10.71
CA MET A 151 8.25 2.40 -9.31
C MET A 151 9.26 1.66 -8.44
N VAL A 152 9.92 2.39 -7.54
CA VAL A 152 10.84 1.83 -6.55
C VAL A 152 10.22 2.04 -5.17
N PHE A 153 9.91 0.95 -4.49
CA PHE A 153 9.36 0.95 -3.14
C PHE A 153 10.48 0.63 -2.15
N ASP A 154 10.84 1.63 -1.36
CA ASP A 154 11.80 1.48 -0.27
C ASP A 154 11.05 1.10 1.00
N MET A 155 11.27 -0.13 1.45
CA MET A 155 10.58 -0.72 2.60
C MET A 155 11.41 -0.68 3.89
N GLU A 156 12.57 -0.02 3.89
CA GLU A 156 13.36 0.10 5.12
C GLU A 156 12.57 0.86 6.19
N GLY A 157 12.47 0.26 7.37
CA GLY A 157 11.69 0.81 8.46
C GLY A 157 10.21 0.42 8.47
N LEU A 158 9.77 -0.39 7.49
CA LEU A 158 8.41 -0.96 7.54
C LEU A 158 8.23 -1.72 8.86
N SER A 159 7.19 -1.34 9.60
CA SER A 159 6.91 -1.86 10.94
C SER A 159 5.41 -2.08 11.14
N LEU A 160 5.02 -2.57 12.30
CA LEU A 160 3.62 -2.83 12.63
C LEU A 160 2.74 -1.58 12.50
N ARG A 161 3.27 -0.38 12.72
CA ARG A 161 2.50 0.88 12.55
C ARG A 161 1.95 1.06 11.13
N HIS A 162 2.64 0.52 10.13
CA HIS A 162 2.21 0.58 8.73
C HIS A 162 1.09 -0.42 8.41
N LEU A 163 0.87 -1.41 9.27
CA LEU A 163 -0.22 -2.38 9.15
C LEU A 163 -1.52 -1.91 9.80
N TRP A 164 -1.55 -0.73 10.37
CA TRP A 164 -2.75 -0.12 10.90
C TRP A 164 -3.83 -0.06 9.80
N LYS A 165 -5.02 -0.59 10.10
CA LYS A 165 -6.06 -0.83 9.08
C LYS A 165 -6.37 0.39 8.20
N PRO A 166 -6.59 1.61 8.75
CA PRO A 166 -6.86 2.78 7.92
C PRO A 166 -5.70 3.13 6.96
N ALA A 167 -4.46 2.89 7.36
CA ALA A 167 -3.29 3.12 6.51
C ALA A 167 -3.23 2.12 5.36
N VAL A 168 -3.45 0.84 5.64
CA VAL A 168 -3.48 -0.22 4.63
C VAL A 168 -4.58 0.04 3.60
N GLU A 169 -5.75 0.51 4.04
CA GLU A 169 -6.87 0.83 3.15
C GLU A 169 -6.53 1.89 2.10
N VAL A 170 -5.66 2.85 2.42
CA VAL A 170 -5.19 3.84 1.44
C VAL A 170 -4.45 3.16 0.29
N TYR A 171 -3.55 2.21 0.59
CA TYR A 171 -2.82 1.45 -0.43
C TYR A 171 -3.72 0.49 -1.21
N GLN A 172 -4.65 -0.16 -0.52
CA GLN A 172 -5.63 -1.03 -1.17
C GLN A 172 -6.46 -0.25 -2.20
N GLN A 173 -6.97 0.92 -1.83
CA GLN A 173 -7.72 1.78 -2.74
C GLN A 173 -6.85 2.32 -3.88
N PHE A 174 -5.62 2.68 -3.59
CA PHE A 174 -4.68 3.13 -4.61
C PHE A 174 -4.44 2.03 -5.66
N PHE A 175 -4.14 0.81 -5.25
CA PHE A 175 -3.94 -0.29 -6.21
C PHE A 175 -5.19 -0.64 -7.00
N ALA A 176 -6.37 -0.57 -6.37
CA ALA A 176 -7.64 -0.75 -7.07
C ALA A 176 -7.86 0.33 -8.14
N ILE A 177 -7.56 1.57 -7.83
CA ILE A 177 -7.63 2.70 -8.78
C ILE A 177 -6.63 2.52 -9.91
N LEU A 178 -5.41 2.10 -9.61
CA LEU A 178 -4.36 1.84 -10.58
C LEU A 178 -4.79 0.78 -11.60
N GLU A 179 -5.34 -0.33 -11.12
CA GLU A 179 -5.83 -1.42 -11.98
C GLU A 179 -7.01 -0.98 -12.86
N ALA A 180 -7.93 -0.19 -12.31
CA ALA A 180 -9.15 0.22 -13.02
C ALA A 180 -8.91 1.36 -14.02
N ASN A 181 -7.94 2.25 -13.76
CA ASN A 181 -7.79 3.52 -14.47
C ASN A 181 -6.45 3.72 -15.17
N TYR A 182 -5.44 2.94 -14.82
CA TYR A 182 -4.09 3.08 -15.37
C TYR A 182 -3.51 1.74 -15.84
N PRO A 183 -4.25 1.00 -16.71
CA PRO A 183 -3.80 -0.32 -17.14
C PRO A 183 -2.47 -0.20 -17.91
N GLU A 184 -1.56 -1.12 -17.62
CA GLU A 184 -0.25 -1.27 -18.28
C GLU A 184 0.64 -0.02 -18.26
N THR A 185 0.46 0.87 -17.28
CA THR A 185 1.29 2.07 -17.12
C THR A 185 2.54 1.81 -16.28
N MET A 186 2.57 0.73 -15.50
CA MET A 186 3.69 0.35 -14.67
C MET A 186 4.58 -0.65 -15.41
N LYS A 187 5.86 -0.33 -15.58
CA LYS A 187 6.86 -1.22 -16.18
C LYS A 187 7.34 -2.25 -15.18
N ASN A 188 7.81 -1.79 -14.03
CA ASN A 188 8.25 -2.61 -12.89
C ASN A 188 7.83 -1.93 -11.59
N LEU A 189 7.58 -2.74 -10.57
CA LEU A 189 7.54 -2.32 -9.18
C LEU A 189 8.69 -3.02 -8.47
N ILE A 190 9.74 -2.26 -8.17
CA ILE A 190 10.96 -2.77 -7.57
C ILE A 190 10.90 -2.52 -6.07
N VAL A 191 10.97 -3.59 -5.28
CA VAL A 191 10.97 -3.53 -3.82
C VAL A 191 12.39 -3.70 -3.32
N ILE A 192 12.86 -2.71 -2.56
CA ILE A 192 14.19 -2.73 -1.93
C ILE A 192 14.07 -2.67 -0.41
N ARG A 193 15.03 -3.25 0.28
CA ARG A 193 15.12 -3.27 1.75
C ARG A 193 13.89 -3.83 2.45
N ALA A 194 13.26 -4.85 1.86
CA ALA A 194 12.08 -5.49 2.42
C ALA A 194 12.41 -6.27 3.71
N PRO A 195 11.83 -5.90 4.87
CA PRO A 195 12.00 -6.66 6.10
C PRO A 195 11.11 -7.91 6.12
N LYS A 196 11.26 -8.75 7.15
CA LYS A 196 10.46 -9.97 7.35
C LYS A 196 8.95 -9.70 7.45
N LEU A 197 8.56 -8.49 7.80
CA LEU A 197 7.15 -8.08 7.86
C LEU A 197 6.53 -7.84 6.47
N PHE A 198 7.35 -7.63 5.45
CA PHE A 198 6.88 -7.33 4.09
C PHE A 198 5.86 -8.36 3.55
N PRO A 199 6.05 -9.67 3.70
CA PRO A 199 5.06 -10.66 3.24
C PRO A 199 3.66 -10.47 3.84
N VAL A 200 3.56 -10.03 5.09
CA VAL A 200 2.27 -9.72 5.72
C VAL A 200 1.65 -8.48 5.08
N ALA A 201 2.41 -7.41 4.90
CA ALA A 201 1.95 -6.19 4.23
C ALA A 201 1.52 -6.48 2.79
N TYR A 202 2.31 -7.22 2.04
CA TYR A 202 2.00 -7.61 0.67
C TYR A 202 0.72 -8.43 0.57
N ASN A 203 0.51 -9.37 1.50
CA ASN A 203 -0.70 -10.19 1.52
C ASN A 203 -1.99 -9.35 1.68
N LEU A 204 -1.89 -8.20 2.35
CA LEU A 204 -3.03 -7.28 2.53
C LEU A 204 -3.40 -6.50 1.27
N VAL A 205 -2.47 -6.33 0.33
CA VAL A 205 -2.68 -5.49 -0.86
C VAL A 205 -2.68 -6.27 -2.17
N LYS A 206 -2.13 -7.48 -2.22
CA LYS A 206 -1.95 -8.25 -3.46
C LYS A 206 -3.26 -8.55 -4.20
N SER A 207 -4.37 -8.75 -3.49
CA SER A 207 -5.67 -9.02 -4.10
C SER A 207 -6.28 -7.83 -4.82
N PHE A 208 -5.77 -6.62 -4.55
CA PHE A 208 -6.16 -5.38 -5.23
C PHE A 208 -5.34 -5.12 -6.50
N MET A 209 -4.32 -5.93 -6.74
CA MET A 209 -3.50 -5.91 -7.95
C MET A 209 -3.86 -7.08 -8.84
N GLY A 210 -3.97 -6.83 -10.16
CA GLY A 210 -4.16 -7.88 -11.14
C GLY A 210 -2.93 -8.79 -11.27
N GLU A 211 -3.12 -9.97 -11.83
CA GLU A 211 -2.04 -10.93 -12.01
C GLU A 211 -0.88 -10.37 -12.84
N GLU A 212 -1.18 -9.65 -13.92
CA GLU A 212 -0.16 -9.03 -14.77
C GLU A 212 0.66 -7.97 -14.02
N THR A 213 0.03 -7.19 -13.15
CA THR A 213 0.72 -6.24 -12.27
C THR A 213 1.62 -6.95 -11.28
N ARG A 214 1.14 -8.03 -10.66
CA ARG A 214 1.93 -8.82 -9.69
C ARG A 214 3.18 -9.42 -10.33
N LYS A 215 3.11 -9.83 -11.59
CA LYS A 215 4.27 -10.35 -12.35
C LYS A 215 5.38 -9.30 -12.55
N LYS A 216 5.05 -8.02 -12.47
CA LYS A 216 6.01 -6.92 -12.62
C LYS A 216 6.73 -6.54 -11.32
N ILE A 217 6.40 -7.18 -10.22
CA ILE A 217 7.01 -6.93 -8.92
C ILE A 217 8.35 -7.67 -8.84
N VAL A 218 9.41 -6.93 -8.56
CA VAL A 218 10.77 -7.44 -8.38
C VAL A 218 11.20 -7.16 -6.95
N ILE A 219 11.40 -8.20 -6.15
CA ILE A 219 11.89 -8.08 -4.78
C ILE A 219 13.40 -8.30 -4.79
N MET A 220 14.16 -7.26 -4.43
CA MET A 220 15.62 -7.33 -4.38
C MET A 220 16.11 -7.75 -2.99
N GLY A 221 17.24 -8.43 -2.96
CA GLY A 221 17.90 -8.86 -1.72
C GLY A 221 18.88 -7.83 -1.17
N ALA A 222 19.86 -8.31 -0.41
CA ALA A 222 20.90 -7.47 0.20
C ALA A 222 21.79 -6.73 -0.78
N ASN A 223 21.97 -7.31 -1.94
CA ASN A 223 22.76 -6.74 -3.02
C ASN A 223 21.96 -5.75 -3.89
N TRP A 224 20.87 -5.22 -3.36
CA TRP A 224 19.97 -4.32 -4.10
C TRP A 224 20.70 -3.09 -4.67
N LYS A 225 21.72 -2.57 -3.97
CA LYS A 225 22.53 -1.45 -4.47
C LYS A 225 23.33 -1.80 -5.73
N GLN A 226 23.71 -3.06 -5.89
CA GLN A 226 24.40 -3.57 -7.08
C GLN A 226 23.40 -3.98 -8.16
N GLU A 227 22.20 -4.42 -7.77
CA GLU A 227 21.17 -4.87 -8.70
C GLU A 227 20.34 -3.73 -9.31
N LEU A 228 20.03 -2.71 -8.52
CA LEU A 228 19.20 -1.59 -8.98
C LEU A 228 19.82 -0.84 -10.18
N PRO A 229 21.16 -0.62 -10.25
CA PRO A 229 21.78 -0.01 -11.43
C PRO A 229 21.66 -0.80 -12.73
N LYS A 230 21.25 -2.06 -12.68
CA LYS A 230 20.93 -2.85 -13.88
C LYS A 230 19.61 -2.42 -14.53
N PHE A 231 18.72 -1.80 -13.77
CA PHE A 231 17.44 -1.27 -14.24
C PHE A 231 17.53 0.23 -14.58
N ILE A 232 18.32 0.97 -13.81
CA ILE A 232 18.42 2.43 -13.86
C ILE A 232 19.89 2.81 -13.94
N SER A 233 20.27 3.60 -14.96
CA SER A 233 21.66 4.03 -15.11
C SER A 233 22.16 4.75 -13.85
N PRO A 234 23.41 4.52 -13.41
CA PRO A 234 23.97 5.17 -12.22
C PRO A 234 23.87 6.69 -12.20
N ASP A 235 23.97 7.35 -13.35
CA ASP A 235 23.83 8.81 -13.47
C ASP A 235 22.39 9.30 -13.29
N GLN A 236 21.41 8.41 -13.41
CA GLN A 236 19.98 8.66 -13.19
C GLN A 236 19.49 8.19 -11.81
N LEU A 237 20.40 7.70 -10.98
CA LEU A 237 20.06 7.08 -9.70
C LEU A 237 20.83 7.81 -8.58
N PRO A 238 20.15 8.24 -7.50
CA PRO A 238 20.82 8.84 -6.35
C PRO A 238 21.88 7.94 -5.74
N VAL A 239 22.92 8.53 -5.18
CA VAL A 239 23.98 7.81 -4.44
C VAL A 239 23.38 6.95 -3.33
N GLU A 240 22.34 7.45 -2.65
CA GLU A 240 21.59 6.69 -1.61
C GLU A 240 21.11 5.33 -2.12
N PHE A 241 20.75 5.24 -3.38
CA PHE A 241 20.21 4.03 -4.02
C PHE A 241 21.22 3.29 -4.91
N GLY A 242 22.51 3.59 -4.77
CA GLY A 242 23.58 2.87 -5.49
C GLY A 242 24.02 3.51 -6.79
N GLY A 243 23.55 4.72 -7.09
CA GLY A 243 23.97 5.50 -8.25
C GLY A 243 25.03 6.56 -7.95
N THR A 244 25.10 7.57 -8.80
CA THR A 244 26.09 8.66 -8.70
C THR A 244 25.44 10.05 -8.61
N MET A 245 24.11 10.14 -8.74
CA MET A 245 23.39 11.41 -8.70
C MET A 245 23.37 11.99 -7.29
N THR A 246 23.64 13.29 -7.20
CA THR A 246 23.49 14.07 -5.98
C THR A 246 22.68 15.34 -6.28
N ASP A 247 22.21 16.01 -5.23
CA ASP A 247 21.73 17.38 -5.34
C ASP A 247 22.91 18.33 -5.67
N PRO A 248 22.64 19.56 -6.14
CA PRO A 248 23.69 20.55 -6.40
C PRO A 248 24.60 20.84 -5.20
N ASP A 249 24.10 20.68 -3.97
CA ASP A 249 24.87 20.81 -2.73
C ASP A 249 25.69 19.55 -2.37
N GLY A 250 25.62 18.51 -3.20
CA GLY A 250 26.30 17.24 -2.98
C GLY A 250 25.51 16.23 -2.12
N ASN A 251 24.26 16.54 -1.72
CA ASN A 251 23.48 15.61 -0.92
C ASN A 251 23.17 14.32 -1.68
N PRO A 252 23.59 13.14 -1.16
CA PRO A 252 23.45 11.85 -1.84
C PRO A 252 22.00 11.35 -1.90
N LYS A 253 21.10 11.92 -1.12
CA LYS A 253 19.68 11.54 -1.06
C LYS A 253 18.82 12.26 -2.08
N CYS A 254 19.34 13.28 -2.75
CA CYS A 254 18.58 14.11 -3.72
C CYS A 254 17.28 14.67 -3.12
N LEU A 255 17.40 15.38 -1.99
CA LEU A 255 16.24 15.90 -1.23
C LEU A 255 15.39 16.90 -2.00
N THR A 256 15.94 17.54 -3.04
CA THR A 256 15.17 18.43 -3.93
C THR A 256 14.20 17.66 -4.83
N LYS A 257 14.39 16.35 -4.99
CA LYS A 257 13.59 15.48 -5.86
C LYS A 257 12.77 14.46 -5.11
N ILE A 258 13.29 13.94 -4.00
CA ILE A 258 12.66 12.88 -3.22
C ILE A 258 12.39 13.39 -1.81
N ASN A 259 11.14 13.29 -1.39
CA ASN A 259 10.71 13.53 -0.02
C ASN A 259 10.78 12.22 0.76
N TYR A 260 11.58 12.18 1.81
CA TYR A 260 11.75 10.98 2.65
C TYR A 260 10.74 10.89 3.80
N GLY A 261 9.82 11.83 3.92
CA GLY A 261 8.79 11.82 4.95
C GLY A 261 9.34 12.13 6.34
N GLY A 262 8.90 11.35 7.31
CA GLY A 262 9.21 11.52 8.73
C GLY A 262 7.94 11.63 9.57
N ASP A 263 8.11 11.81 10.88
CA ASP A 263 6.99 11.93 11.79
C ASP A 263 6.26 13.27 11.62
N VAL A 264 4.94 13.20 11.55
CA VAL A 264 4.09 14.38 11.39
C VAL A 264 3.99 15.12 12.73
N PRO A 265 4.35 16.41 12.80
CA PRO A 265 4.20 17.19 14.03
C PRO A 265 2.72 17.29 14.47
N GLN A 266 2.49 17.23 15.78
CA GLN A 266 1.14 17.24 16.35
C GLN A 266 0.33 18.50 16.02
N HIS A 267 0.98 19.63 15.75
CA HIS A 267 0.27 20.86 15.40
C HIS A 267 -0.52 20.77 14.08
N TYR A 268 -0.23 19.78 13.24
CA TYR A 268 -1.02 19.48 12.03
C TYR A 268 -2.28 18.65 12.32
N PHE A 269 -2.39 18.02 13.47
CA PHE A 269 -3.50 17.12 13.77
C PHE A 269 -4.82 17.88 13.81
N LEU A 270 -5.75 17.46 12.96
CA LEU A 270 -7.11 18.01 12.87
C LEU A 270 -8.11 17.22 13.73
N ARG A 271 -7.71 16.04 14.20
CA ARG A 271 -8.56 15.12 14.95
C ARG A 271 -7.71 14.28 15.90
N ASN A 272 -8.38 13.64 16.87
CA ASN A 272 -7.72 12.79 17.85
C ASN A 272 -7.66 11.33 17.42
N HIS A 273 -8.54 10.92 16.51
CA HIS A 273 -8.63 9.56 16.00
C HIS A 273 -9.24 9.53 14.61
N VAL A 274 -9.02 8.43 13.90
CA VAL A 274 -9.64 8.16 12.60
C VAL A 274 -10.89 7.32 12.83
N ARG A 275 -11.98 7.65 12.13
CA ARG A 275 -13.21 6.85 12.16
C ARG A 275 -12.93 5.45 11.64
N VAL A 276 -13.38 4.44 12.40
CA VAL A 276 -13.33 3.04 12.02
C VAL A 276 -14.69 2.39 12.22
N GLN A 277 -14.97 1.36 11.42
CA GLN A 277 -16.12 0.49 11.62
C GLN A 277 -15.67 -0.74 12.39
N TYR A 278 -16.52 -1.23 13.29
CA TYR A 278 -16.26 -2.40 14.10
C TYR A 278 -17.15 -3.56 13.66
N ASP A 279 -16.56 -4.75 13.60
CA ASP A 279 -17.26 -5.95 13.15
C ASP A 279 -18.12 -6.58 14.26
N HIS A 280 -17.78 -6.32 15.52
CA HIS A 280 -18.41 -6.95 16.67
C HIS A 280 -18.76 -5.94 17.74
N GLN A 281 -19.85 -6.27 18.49
CA GLN A 281 -20.23 -5.59 19.72
C GLN A 281 -20.52 -6.61 20.81
N ALA A 282 -20.13 -6.30 22.04
CA ALA A 282 -20.42 -7.13 23.21
C ALA A 282 -20.56 -6.26 24.45
N THR A 283 -21.32 -6.74 25.42
CA THR A 283 -21.43 -6.13 26.74
C THR A 283 -20.62 -6.92 27.74
N VAL A 284 -19.71 -6.25 28.43
CA VAL A 284 -18.92 -6.82 29.52
C VAL A 284 -19.52 -6.39 30.85
N GLY A 285 -20.14 -7.31 31.54
CA GLY A 285 -20.80 -7.04 32.81
C GLY A 285 -19.82 -6.52 33.88
N ARG A 286 -20.39 -5.81 34.86
CA ARG A 286 -19.60 -5.41 36.05
C ARG A 286 -18.97 -6.63 36.70
N GLY A 287 -17.73 -6.51 37.15
CA GLY A 287 -17.00 -7.59 37.80
C GLY A 287 -16.61 -8.76 36.88
N SER A 288 -16.83 -8.65 35.55
CA SER A 288 -16.55 -9.72 34.61
C SER A 288 -15.56 -9.32 33.51
N SER A 289 -15.20 -10.29 32.68
CA SER A 289 -14.30 -10.09 31.53
C SER A 289 -14.83 -10.85 30.32
N LEU A 290 -14.45 -10.38 29.14
CA LEU A 290 -14.71 -11.02 27.85
C LEU A 290 -13.39 -11.52 27.27
N GLN A 291 -13.35 -12.77 26.84
CA GLN A 291 -12.24 -13.35 26.13
C GLN A 291 -12.62 -13.62 24.69
N VAL A 292 -11.76 -13.18 23.75
CA VAL A 292 -11.92 -13.43 22.33
C VAL A 292 -10.72 -14.25 21.85
N ASP A 293 -10.98 -15.49 21.49
CA ASP A 293 -9.96 -16.45 21.07
C ASP A 293 -9.60 -16.27 19.59
N ASN A 294 -8.29 -16.35 19.29
CA ASN A 294 -7.76 -16.28 17.93
C ASN A 294 -6.72 -17.38 17.75
N GLU A 295 -6.99 -18.29 16.81
CA GLU A 295 -6.07 -19.37 16.50
C GLU A 295 -4.98 -18.92 15.55
N ILE A 296 -3.74 -19.12 15.94
CA ILE A 296 -2.54 -18.86 15.15
C ILE A 296 -1.90 -20.20 14.81
N LEU A 297 -1.87 -20.55 13.52
CA LEU A 297 -1.42 -21.86 13.07
C LEU A 297 0.09 -21.98 12.94
N PHE A 298 0.79 -20.85 12.73
CA PHE A 298 2.25 -20.85 12.59
C PHE A 298 2.84 -19.49 12.98
N PRO A 299 4.14 -19.46 13.37
CA PRO A 299 4.83 -18.20 13.70
C PRO A 299 4.88 -17.24 12.52
N GLY A 300 4.92 -15.94 12.82
CA GLY A 300 5.04 -14.87 11.81
C GLY A 300 3.72 -14.22 11.41
N CYS A 301 2.58 -14.78 11.82
CA CYS A 301 1.30 -14.11 11.68
C CYS A 301 1.26 -12.86 12.56
N VAL A 302 0.45 -11.87 12.16
CA VAL A 302 0.22 -10.65 12.93
C VAL A 302 -1.22 -10.64 13.43
N LEU A 303 -1.40 -10.42 14.71
CA LEU A 303 -2.69 -10.18 15.33
C LEU A 303 -2.90 -8.66 15.38
N ARG A 304 -4.02 -8.19 14.80
CA ARG A 304 -4.36 -6.77 14.71
C ARG A 304 -5.74 -6.53 15.27
N TRP A 305 -5.88 -5.51 16.10
CA TRP A 305 -7.15 -5.19 16.76
C TRP A 305 -7.45 -3.70 16.76
N GLN A 306 -8.74 -3.40 16.89
CA GLN A 306 -9.28 -2.07 17.14
C GLN A 306 -10.46 -2.21 18.09
N PHE A 307 -10.60 -1.30 19.06
CA PHE A 307 -11.76 -1.30 19.94
C PHE A 307 -12.10 0.08 20.48
N ALA A 308 -13.36 0.23 20.85
CA ALA A 308 -13.89 1.37 21.58
C ALA A 308 -14.82 0.87 22.68
N SER A 309 -14.93 1.64 23.75
CA SER A 309 -15.84 1.33 24.86
C SER A 309 -16.92 2.40 25.01
N ASP A 310 -18.06 2.01 25.57
CA ASP A 310 -19.13 2.90 25.99
C ASP A 310 -19.49 2.54 27.44
N GLY A 311 -19.71 3.58 28.26
CA GLY A 311 -19.95 3.40 29.69
C GLY A 311 -18.69 3.55 30.55
N GLY A 312 -17.59 4.01 29.99
CA GLY A 312 -16.33 4.28 30.66
C GLY A 312 -15.14 3.53 30.07
N ASP A 313 -14.03 3.53 30.78
CA ASP A 313 -12.82 2.86 30.40
C ASP A 313 -12.96 1.33 30.43
N ILE A 314 -12.01 0.64 29.79
CA ILE A 314 -11.96 -0.83 29.77
C ILE A 314 -10.52 -1.32 29.94
N GLY A 315 -10.35 -2.39 30.68
CA GLY A 315 -9.08 -3.11 30.71
C GLY A 315 -8.90 -3.94 29.43
N PHE A 316 -7.69 -4.02 28.93
CA PHE A 316 -7.37 -4.81 27.75
C PHE A 316 -5.96 -5.37 27.84
N GLY A 317 -5.82 -6.62 27.45
CA GLY A 317 -4.54 -7.33 27.33
C GLY A 317 -4.65 -8.49 26.36
N VAL A 318 -3.51 -9.03 25.95
CA VAL A 318 -3.41 -10.19 25.08
C VAL A 318 -2.67 -11.31 25.78
N PHE A 319 -3.23 -12.50 25.76
CA PHE A 319 -2.74 -13.69 26.43
C PHE A 319 -2.59 -14.85 25.47
N LEU A 320 -1.65 -15.73 25.73
CA LEU A 320 -1.48 -16.99 25.02
C LEU A 320 -1.91 -18.13 25.92
N LYS A 321 -2.84 -18.96 25.45
CA LYS A 321 -3.28 -20.15 26.20
C LYS A 321 -2.13 -21.15 26.39
N THR A 322 -2.07 -21.73 27.57
CA THR A 322 -1.14 -22.78 27.90
C THR A 322 -1.75 -24.18 27.72
N LYS A 323 -3.08 -24.26 27.72
CA LYS A 323 -3.84 -25.52 27.49
C LYS A 323 -4.86 -25.28 26.37
N MET A 324 -4.87 -26.16 25.41
CA MET A 324 -5.84 -26.12 24.29
C MET A 324 -7.20 -26.66 24.73
N GLY A 325 -8.26 -26.07 24.16
CA GLY A 325 -9.63 -26.56 24.34
C GLY A 325 -10.33 -26.15 25.64
N GLU A 326 -9.66 -25.47 26.56
CA GLU A 326 -10.24 -25.00 27.80
C GLU A 326 -10.23 -23.49 27.92
N ARG A 327 -11.27 -22.94 28.56
CA ARG A 327 -11.23 -21.53 28.96
C ARG A 327 -10.29 -21.41 30.17
N GLN A 328 -9.32 -20.55 30.08
CA GLN A 328 -8.35 -20.29 31.12
C GLN A 328 -8.55 -18.91 31.75
N ARG A 329 -8.21 -18.80 33.04
CA ARG A 329 -8.11 -17.49 33.69
C ARG A 329 -6.85 -16.77 33.22
N ALA A 330 -6.83 -15.44 33.31
CA ALA A 330 -5.67 -14.64 32.92
C ALA A 330 -4.36 -15.12 33.59
N ALA A 331 -4.42 -15.48 34.88
CA ALA A 331 -3.27 -15.97 35.63
C ALA A 331 -2.73 -17.34 35.18
N GLU A 332 -3.53 -18.11 34.44
CA GLU A 332 -3.16 -19.43 33.91
C GLU A 332 -2.55 -19.34 32.51
N MET A 333 -2.69 -18.21 31.85
CA MET A 333 -2.17 -17.97 30.51
C MET A 333 -0.86 -17.18 30.53
N THR A 334 -0.11 -17.23 29.44
CA THR A 334 1.06 -16.38 29.26
C THR A 334 0.64 -15.00 28.82
N GLU A 335 1.01 -13.96 29.55
CA GLU A 335 0.74 -12.57 29.17
C GLU A 335 1.67 -12.17 28.04
N VAL A 336 1.11 -11.82 26.87
CA VAL A 336 1.85 -11.39 25.69
C VAL A 336 1.87 -9.87 25.58
N LEU A 337 0.74 -9.25 25.82
CA LEU A 337 0.61 -7.80 25.98
C LEU A 337 0.03 -7.53 27.37
N ALA A 338 0.74 -6.75 28.14
CA ALA A 338 0.35 -6.43 29.51
C ALA A 338 -1.03 -5.81 29.58
N SER A 339 -1.88 -6.33 30.48
CA SER A 339 -3.22 -5.80 30.68
C SER A 339 -3.14 -4.39 31.29
N GLN A 340 -3.82 -3.44 30.69
CA GLN A 340 -3.90 -2.05 31.14
C GLN A 340 -5.32 -1.52 30.97
N ARG A 341 -5.65 -0.44 31.68
CA ARG A 341 -6.91 0.26 31.50
C ARG A 341 -6.77 1.34 30.44
N TYR A 342 -7.74 1.43 29.52
CA TYR A 342 -7.77 2.36 28.42
C TYR A 342 -9.04 3.20 28.44
N ASN A 343 -8.89 4.49 28.23
CA ASN A 343 -10.02 5.42 28.07
C ASN A 343 -10.60 5.35 26.64
N ALA A 344 -10.96 4.13 26.23
CA ALA A 344 -11.42 3.85 24.87
C ALA A 344 -12.84 4.41 24.58
N HIS A 345 -13.51 4.95 25.60
CA HIS A 345 -14.76 5.72 25.48
C HIS A 345 -14.48 7.17 25.02
N MET A 346 -13.27 7.66 25.19
CA MET A 346 -12.83 9.01 24.77
C MET A 346 -12.10 8.96 23.42
N VAL A 347 -11.13 8.07 23.31
CA VAL A 347 -10.35 7.86 22.09
C VAL A 347 -10.25 6.35 21.86
N PRO A 348 -10.73 5.85 20.73
CA PRO A 348 -10.60 4.43 20.39
C PRO A 348 -9.14 3.97 20.40
N GLU A 349 -8.95 2.70 20.73
CA GLU A 349 -7.65 2.07 20.80
C GLU A 349 -7.46 1.09 19.65
N ASP A 350 -6.22 0.89 19.27
CA ASP A 350 -5.80 -0.10 18.30
C ASP A 350 -4.42 -0.63 18.63
N GLY A 351 -4.07 -1.73 18.02
CA GLY A 351 -2.75 -2.29 18.15
C GLY A 351 -2.56 -3.51 17.28
N SER A 352 -1.34 -3.99 17.28
CA SER A 352 -0.97 -5.22 16.59
C SER A 352 0.26 -5.82 17.26
N LEU A 353 0.42 -7.13 17.09
CA LEU A 353 1.63 -7.83 17.52
C LEU A 353 1.96 -8.97 16.56
N THR A 354 3.25 -9.26 16.42
CA THR A 354 3.71 -10.44 15.69
C THR A 354 3.65 -11.64 16.62
N CYS A 355 2.94 -12.68 16.18
CA CYS A 355 2.83 -13.93 16.91
C CYS A 355 4.09 -14.77 16.67
N THR A 356 4.90 -14.96 17.70
CA THR A 356 6.19 -15.65 17.62
C THR A 356 6.06 -17.17 17.69
N GLU A 357 4.90 -17.67 18.09
CA GLU A 357 4.60 -19.10 18.17
C GLU A 357 3.15 -19.39 17.79
N ALA A 358 2.87 -20.60 17.36
CA ALA A 358 1.52 -21.09 17.15
C ALA A 358 0.78 -21.27 18.49
N GLY A 359 -0.52 -21.13 18.46
CA GLY A 359 -1.37 -21.31 19.63
C GLY A 359 -2.63 -20.47 19.56
N VAL A 360 -3.35 -20.38 20.67
CA VAL A 360 -4.55 -19.56 20.78
C VAL A 360 -4.22 -18.29 21.56
N TYR A 361 -4.30 -17.16 20.86
CA TYR A 361 -4.10 -15.83 21.44
C TYR A 361 -5.46 -15.25 21.83
N VAL A 362 -5.56 -14.80 23.06
CA VAL A 362 -6.80 -14.31 23.65
C VAL A 362 -6.73 -12.81 23.85
N LEU A 363 -7.65 -12.08 23.22
CA LEU A 363 -7.92 -10.70 23.57
C LEU A 363 -8.85 -10.70 24.78
N ARG A 364 -8.41 -10.11 25.89
CA ARG A 364 -9.19 -10.05 27.10
C ARG A 364 -9.60 -8.61 27.41
N PHE A 365 -10.92 -8.36 27.34
CA PHE A 365 -11.52 -7.12 27.78
C PHE A 365 -11.94 -7.27 29.24
N ASP A 366 -11.38 -6.46 30.12
CA ASP A 366 -11.48 -6.60 31.55
C ASP A 366 -12.34 -5.48 32.17
N ASN A 367 -13.45 -5.86 32.79
CA ASN A 367 -14.31 -4.99 33.59
C ASN A 367 -14.43 -5.51 35.05
N THR A 368 -13.47 -6.34 35.50
CA THR A 368 -13.51 -6.95 36.83
C THR A 368 -13.39 -5.92 37.97
N TYR A 369 -12.74 -4.78 37.71
CA TYR A 369 -12.59 -3.70 38.66
C TYR A 369 -13.84 -2.84 38.83
N SER A 370 -14.83 -2.94 37.94
CA SER A 370 -16.05 -2.15 37.98
C SER A 370 -17.10 -2.78 38.87
N LEU A 371 -17.58 -2.02 39.85
CA LEU A 371 -18.59 -2.47 40.79
C LEU A 371 -20.02 -2.12 40.36
N ILE A 372 -20.17 -1.14 39.49
CA ILE A 372 -21.47 -0.52 39.18
C ILE A 372 -21.85 -0.67 37.71
N HIS A 373 -20.93 -0.44 36.80
CA HIS A 373 -21.25 -0.27 35.38
C HIS A 373 -20.79 -1.45 34.53
N ALA A 374 -21.70 -1.94 33.69
CA ALA A 374 -21.35 -2.72 32.52
C ALA A 374 -20.74 -1.80 31.46
N LYS A 375 -19.86 -2.36 30.61
CA LYS A 375 -19.24 -1.64 29.49
C LYS A 375 -19.65 -2.28 28.17
N LYS A 376 -20.05 -1.46 27.22
CA LYS A 376 -20.31 -1.92 25.86
C LYS A 376 -19.05 -1.76 25.03
N ILE A 377 -18.58 -2.83 24.40
CA ILE A 377 -17.34 -2.85 23.62
C ILE A 377 -17.69 -3.06 22.16
N SER A 378 -17.17 -2.19 21.31
CA SER A 378 -17.15 -2.38 19.86
C SER A 378 -15.71 -2.73 19.48
N TYR A 379 -15.52 -3.82 18.74
CA TYR A 379 -14.18 -4.27 18.39
C TYR A 379 -14.10 -4.97 17.05
N THR A 380 -12.90 -4.98 16.50
CA THR A 380 -12.48 -5.79 15.36
C THR A 380 -11.15 -6.43 15.70
N VAL A 381 -11.00 -7.71 15.41
CA VAL A 381 -9.74 -8.43 15.51
C VAL A 381 -9.52 -9.25 14.25
N GLU A 382 -8.28 -9.26 13.77
CA GLU A 382 -7.90 -9.96 12.54
C GLU A 382 -6.57 -10.67 12.74
N VAL A 383 -6.47 -11.86 12.16
CA VAL A 383 -5.21 -12.58 12.02
C VAL A 383 -4.68 -12.33 10.62
N LEU A 384 -3.54 -11.68 10.51
CA LEU A 384 -2.90 -11.35 9.24
C LEU A 384 -1.83 -12.39 8.93
N LEU A 385 -1.99 -13.06 7.79
CA LEU A 385 -1.07 -14.10 7.34
C LEU A 385 0.00 -13.51 6.42
N PRO A 386 1.25 -14.02 6.45
CA PRO A 386 2.24 -13.67 5.45
C PRO A 386 1.90 -14.30 4.10
N ASP A 387 2.26 -13.62 3.01
CA ASP A 387 2.25 -14.20 1.68
C ASP A 387 3.40 -15.20 1.55
N LYS A 388 3.10 -16.46 1.28
CA LYS A 388 4.10 -17.52 1.26
C LYS A 388 5.16 -17.35 0.19
N ALA A 389 4.76 -16.95 -1.01
CA ALA A 389 5.68 -16.81 -2.14
C ALA A 389 6.73 -15.71 -1.88
N SER A 390 6.32 -14.56 -1.34
CA SER A 390 7.24 -13.48 -0.98
C SER A 390 8.06 -13.81 0.27
N GLU A 391 7.49 -14.53 1.24
CA GLU A 391 8.21 -14.99 2.42
C GLU A 391 9.36 -15.95 2.04
N GLU A 392 9.08 -16.94 1.21
CA GLU A 392 10.08 -17.88 0.70
C GLU A 392 11.16 -17.17 -0.11
N LYS A 393 10.77 -16.19 -0.93
CA LYS A 393 11.71 -15.41 -1.72
C LYS A 393 12.64 -14.58 -0.85
N ILE A 394 12.14 -13.91 0.18
CA ILE A 394 12.96 -13.13 1.12
C ILE A 394 13.86 -14.06 1.92
N GLN A 395 13.37 -15.20 2.39
CA GLN A 395 14.16 -16.21 3.10
C GLN A 395 15.28 -16.77 2.21
N GLY A 396 14.99 -17.10 0.97
CA GLY A 396 16.00 -17.57 0.00
C GLY A 396 17.09 -16.55 -0.27
N LEU A 397 16.74 -15.25 -0.27
CA LEU A 397 17.72 -14.17 -0.41
C LEU A 397 18.58 -13.98 0.85
N GLU A 398 18.06 -14.27 2.04
CA GLU A 398 18.81 -14.29 3.30
C GLU A 398 19.78 -15.47 3.36
N ASP A 399 19.30 -16.66 2.99
CA ASP A 399 20.09 -17.90 3.03
C ASP A 399 21.28 -17.85 2.07
N SER A 400 21.14 -17.21 0.91
CA SER A 400 22.23 -17.02 -0.04
C SER A 400 23.36 -16.12 0.49
N ARG A 401 23.13 -15.34 1.55
CA ARG A 401 24.16 -14.53 2.24
C ARG A 401 25.01 -15.37 3.21
N GLN A 402 24.46 -16.47 3.72
CA GLN A 402 25.12 -17.30 4.74
C GLN A 402 26.01 -18.39 4.13
N SER A 403 25.92 -18.64 2.83
CA SER A 403 26.83 -19.56 2.14
C SER A 403 28.21 -18.90 1.95
N PRO A 404 29.28 -19.42 2.56
CA PRO A 404 30.61 -18.90 2.27
C PRO A 404 30.93 -19.13 0.80
N LEU A 405 31.52 -18.12 0.18
CA LEU A 405 32.14 -18.25 -1.13
C LEU A 405 33.14 -19.42 -1.07
N GLN A 406 32.80 -20.54 -1.69
CA GLN A 406 33.76 -21.59 -2.00
C GLN A 406 34.60 -21.18 -3.22
#